data_b94204193cff29b18e2da6aedd3d24c4
#
_entry.id   b94204193cff29b18e2da6aedd3d24c4
#
_cell.length_a   1.000
_cell.length_b   1.000
_cell.length_c   1.000
_cell.angle_alpha   90.00
_cell.angle_beta   90.00
_cell.angle_gamma   90.00
#
_symmetry.space_group_name_H-M   'P 1'
#
loop_
_entity.id
_entity.type
_entity.pdbx_description
1 polymer ?
#
loop_
_entity_poly.entity_id
_entity_poly.type
_entity_poly.pdbx_seq_one_letter_code
_entity_poly.pdbx_strand_id
1 'polypeptide(L)'
;MDKCEWFSAVPPPAGMQCKHLDPTRDCIRILGGFLGPDDVVREKLKAEIVTTLPSNFGKTLEMGGQEGLCILRKSLLPRLSFVIRTHHPALTSECCEFFDAELVKCLETFAQTCIDGKKDGIRRLPTRHGGLGFVDVRDVAKHAYEASLESSRVSIATPGDAFLEAQAAVKSQQARTEAFYASLLRQLTADDEDAYNLLVDAATNGCSAWLHRCSDWDRPLTHDEVSAMLR
;
A
#
# COMPACT_ATOMS: atom_id res chain seq x y z
N MET A 1 21.56 -16.23 23.11
CA MET A 1 20.14 -16.16 23.57
C MET A 1 19.59 -14.73 23.56
N ASP A 2 19.84 -13.98 22.46
CA ASP A 2 19.55 -12.53 22.41
C ASP A 2 18.18 -12.17 21.80
N LYS A 3 17.21 -13.10 21.83
CA LYS A 3 15.91 -12.92 21.17
C LYS A 3 14.73 -12.68 22.13
N CYS A 4 14.98 -12.67 23.46
CA CYS A 4 13.92 -12.43 24.42
C CYS A 4 13.94 -10.95 24.83
N GLU A 5 12.81 -10.26 24.61
CA GLU A 5 12.61 -8.86 25.01
C GLU A 5 11.52 -8.80 26.08
N TRP A 6 11.76 -8.01 27.15
CA TRP A 6 10.82 -7.74 28.23
C TRP A 6 10.35 -6.29 28.12
N PHE A 7 9.15 -6.11 27.58
CA PHE A 7 8.55 -4.78 27.38
C PHE A 7 7.64 -4.45 28.55
N SER A 8 8.15 -3.71 29.53
CA SER A 8 7.41 -3.36 30.75
C SER A 8 8.07 -2.16 31.45
N ALA A 9 7.26 -1.35 32.14
CA ALA A 9 7.75 -0.32 33.05
C ALA A 9 8.52 -0.89 34.27
N VAL A 10 8.35 -2.18 34.56
CA VAL A 10 8.99 -2.88 35.63
C VAL A 10 10.12 -3.74 35.06
N PRO A 11 11.34 -3.74 35.68
CA PRO A 11 12.44 -4.57 35.21
C PRO A 11 12.09 -6.07 35.29
N PRO A 12 12.74 -6.89 34.41
CA PRO A 12 12.48 -8.33 34.42
C PRO A 12 12.84 -8.96 35.79
N PRO A 13 12.18 -10.07 36.16
CA PRO A 13 12.50 -10.83 37.36
C PRO A 13 13.97 -11.24 37.43
N ALA A 14 14.52 -11.32 38.64
CA ALA A 14 15.89 -11.75 38.84
C ALA A 14 16.13 -13.15 38.22
N GLY A 15 17.18 -13.27 37.43
CA GLY A 15 17.53 -14.50 36.70
C GLY A 15 16.99 -14.65 35.31
N MET A 16 16.08 -13.77 34.85
CA MET A 16 15.62 -13.76 33.47
C MET A 16 16.63 -13.06 32.56
N GLN A 17 17.16 -13.79 31.57
CA GLN A 17 18.08 -13.25 30.56
C GLN A 17 17.27 -12.71 29.38
N CYS A 18 16.92 -11.43 29.41
CA CYS A 18 16.21 -10.75 28.34
C CYS A 18 16.64 -9.27 28.26
N LYS A 19 16.47 -8.66 27.12
CA LYS A 19 16.64 -7.22 26.94
C LYS A 19 15.43 -6.51 27.53
N HIS A 20 15.65 -5.62 28.47
CA HIS A 20 14.59 -4.78 29.04
C HIS A 20 14.32 -3.60 28.12
N LEU A 21 13.05 -3.39 27.77
CA LEU A 21 12.54 -2.26 26.99
C LEU A 21 11.50 -1.52 27.83
N ASP A 22 11.74 -0.23 28.07
CA ASP A 22 10.84 0.64 28.82
C ASP A 22 9.77 1.23 27.88
N PRO A 23 8.46 0.95 28.09
CA PRO A 23 7.38 1.43 27.24
C PRO A 23 7.28 2.96 27.09
N THR A 24 7.94 3.73 27.97
CA THR A 24 7.91 5.21 27.92
C THR A 24 8.95 5.81 26.98
N ARG A 25 9.95 5.03 26.54
CA ARG A 25 11.08 5.50 25.73
C ARG A 25 11.57 4.52 24.66
N ASP A 26 11.17 3.26 24.75
CA ASP A 26 11.56 2.21 23.82
C ASP A 26 10.35 1.73 23.02
N CYS A 27 10.59 1.09 21.88
CA CYS A 27 9.57 0.36 21.17
C CYS A 27 9.95 -1.10 21.00
N ILE A 28 8.93 -1.96 20.98
CA ILE A 28 9.04 -3.38 20.67
C ILE A 28 8.43 -3.68 19.31
N ARG A 29 9.00 -4.63 18.58
CA ARG A 29 8.43 -5.14 17.34
C ARG A 29 7.56 -6.36 17.62
N ILE A 30 6.27 -6.27 17.28
CA ILE A 30 5.31 -7.37 17.46
C ILE A 30 4.66 -7.69 16.12
N LEU A 31 4.82 -8.93 15.64
CA LEU A 31 4.23 -9.41 14.37
C LEU A 31 4.50 -8.51 13.15
N GLY A 32 5.62 -7.79 13.17
CA GLY A 32 6.00 -6.87 12.07
C GLY A 32 5.57 -5.41 12.27
N GLY A 33 4.74 -5.10 13.28
CA GLY A 33 4.42 -3.74 13.70
C GLY A 33 5.28 -3.30 14.89
N PHE A 34 5.26 -2.00 15.19
CA PHE A 34 5.94 -1.40 16.32
C PHE A 34 4.94 -0.93 17.38
N LEU A 35 5.24 -1.19 18.65
CA LEU A 35 4.47 -0.71 19.80
C LEU A 35 5.40 0.05 20.74
N GLY A 36 5.05 1.29 21.08
CA GLY A 36 5.85 2.18 21.93
C GLY A 36 5.40 3.63 21.78
N PRO A 37 6.20 4.60 22.27
CA PRO A 37 5.91 6.02 22.08
C PRO A 37 5.86 6.41 20.61
N ASP A 38 4.94 7.31 20.24
CA ASP A 38 4.63 7.68 18.86
C ASP A 38 5.86 8.19 18.08
N ASP A 39 6.71 8.98 18.72
CA ASP A 39 7.95 9.52 18.13
C ASP A 39 8.94 8.41 17.82
N VAL A 40 9.13 7.47 18.74
CA VAL A 40 10.03 6.32 18.56
C VAL A 40 9.51 5.38 17.47
N VAL A 41 8.20 5.11 17.47
CA VAL A 41 7.55 4.28 16.44
C VAL A 41 7.70 4.93 15.06
N ARG A 42 7.46 6.24 14.94
CA ARG A 42 7.63 6.97 13.68
C ARG A 42 9.04 6.86 13.13
N GLU A 43 10.06 7.10 13.96
CA GLU A 43 11.46 7.00 13.57
C GLU A 43 11.85 5.57 13.14
N LYS A 44 11.35 4.55 13.83
CA LYS A 44 11.59 3.13 13.44
C LYS A 44 10.93 2.76 12.12
N LEU A 45 9.68 3.17 11.91
CA LEU A 45 8.99 2.96 10.63
C LEU A 45 9.72 3.64 9.48
N LYS A 46 10.12 4.91 9.67
CA LYS A 46 10.87 5.68 8.71
C LYS A 46 12.21 5.02 8.37
N ALA A 47 12.98 4.64 9.38
CA ALA A 47 14.27 3.99 9.20
C ALA A 47 14.12 2.68 8.42
N GLU A 48 13.14 1.82 8.74
CA GLU A 48 12.92 0.56 8.03
C GLU A 48 12.50 0.76 6.58
N ILE A 49 11.59 1.69 6.33
CA ILE A 49 11.02 1.92 4.99
C ILE A 49 12.01 2.64 4.09
N VAL A 50 12.61 3.74 4.56
CA VAL A 50 13.57 4.54 3.76
C VAL A 50 14.84 3.77 3.43
N THR A 51 15.28 2.84 4.30
CA THR A 51 16.49 2.04 4.02
C THR A 51 16.24 0.89 3.06
N THR A 52 15.06 0.29 3.06
CA THR A 52 14.80 -0.94 2.29
C THR A 52 14.13 -0.70 0.94
N LEU A 53 13.25 0.30 0.83
CA LEU A 53 12.46 0.53 -0.37
C LEU A 53 13.27 0.99 -1.60
N PRO A 54 14.24 1.93 -1.51
CA PRO A 54 14.96 2.41 -2.69
C PRO A 54 15.68 1.28 -3.44
N SER A 55 16.29 0.34 -2.71
CA SER A 55 16.94 -0.82 -3.30
C SER A 55 15.93 -1.73 -4.03
N ASN A 56 14.71 -1.85 -3.51
CA ASN A 56 13.68 -2.68 -4.14
C ASN A 56 13.12 -2.02 -5.41
N PHE A 57 12.90 -0.71 -5.40
CA PHE A 57 12.50 0.05 -6.58
C PHE A 57 13.61 0.00 -7.66
N GLY A 58 14.88 0.18 -7.27
CA GLY A 58 16.02 0.08 -8.18
C GLY A 58 16.09 -1.29 -8.88
N LYS A 59 15.99 -2.38 -8.12
CA LYS A 59 15.95 -3.73 -8.69
C LYS A 59 14.75 -3.96 -9.61
N THR A 60 13.63 -3.34 -9.31
CA THR A 60 12.43 -3.45 -10.16
C THR A 60 12.64 -2.74 -11.50
N LEU A 61 13.36 -1.62 -11.52
CA LEU A 61 13.72 -0.90 -12.75
C LEU A 61 14.72 -1.65 -13.63
N GLU A 62 15.54 -2.53 -13.04
CA GLU A 62 16.47 -3.41 -13.78
C GLU A 62 15.76 -4.54 -14.52
N MET A 63 14.48 -4.79 -14.21
CA MET A 63 13.68 -5.81 -14.86
C MET A 63 13.04 -5.27 -16.15
N GLY A 64 12.55 -6.14 -17.01
CA GLY A 64 11.76 -5.75 -18.18
C GLY A 64 10.50 -4.97 -17.78
N GLY A 65 9.98 -4.14 -18.68
CA GLY A 65 8.87 -3.24 -18.35
C GLY A 65 7.64 -3.95 -17.77
N GLN A 66 7.24 -5.08 -18.33
CA GLN A 66 6.07 -5.84 -17.87
C GLN A 66 6.33 -6.55 -16.54
N GLU A 67 7.49 -7.18 -16.38
CA GLU A 67 7.90 -7.83 -15.14
C GLU A 67 8.03 -6.81 -14.01
N GLY A 68 8.65 -5.66 -14.30
CA GLY A 68 8.78 -4.57 -13.35
C GLY A 68 7.43 -4.06 -12.85
N LEU A 69 6.47 -3.81 -13.76
CA LEU A 69 5.11 -3.40 -13.39
C LEU A 69 4.39 -4.48 -12.57
N CYS A 70 4.58 -5.76 -12.92
CA CYS A 70 4.02 -6.87 -12.16
C CYS A 70 4.59 -6.91 -10.73
N ILE A 71 5.91 -6.75 -10.57
CA ILE A 71 6.58 -6.69 -9.25
C ILE A 71 6.11 -5.48 -8.45
N LEU A 72 6.02 -4.30 -9.06
CA LEU A 72 5.46 -3.11 -8.40
C LEU A 72 4.08 -3.41 -7.82
N ARG A 73 3.21 -4.00 -8.61
CA ARG A 73 1.82 -4.23 -8.26
C ARG A 73 1.62 -5.37 -7.26
N LYS A 74 2.33 -6.48 -7.45
CA LYS A 74 2.14 -7.72 -6.66
C LYS A 74 3.00 -7.79 -5.41
N SER A 75 4.13 -7.08 -5.39
CA SER A 75 5.12 -7.16 -4.32
C SER A 75 5.32 -5.84 -3.59
N LEU A 76 5.58 -4.73 -4.28
CA LEU A 76 5.94 -3.48 -3.61
C LEU A 76 4.73 -2.74 -3.04
N LEU A 77 3.65 -2.56 -3.81
CA LEU A 77 2.42 -1.92 -3.30
C LEU A 77 1.86 -2.61 -2.03
N PRO A 78 1.77 -3.95 -1.96
CA PRO A 78 1.27 -4.62 -0.77
C PRO A 78 2.18 -4.50 0.46
N ARG A 79 3.46 -4.16 0.31
CA ARG A 79 4.40 -4.08 1.46
C ARG A 79 3.97 -3.11 2.53
N LEU A 80 3.44 -1.95 2.15
CA LEU A 80 2.93 -0.99 3.11
C LEU A 80 1.54 -1.32 3.66
N SER A 81 0.83 -2.27 3.06
CA SER A 81 -0.54 -2.62 3.49
C SER A 81 -0.61 -3.03 4.96
N PHE A 82 0.40 -3.76 5.45
CA PHE A 82 0.46 -4.14 6.86
C PHE A 82 0.69 -2.92 7.74
N VAL A 83 1.66 -2.08 7.39
CA VAL A 83 2.04 -0.89 8.16
C VAL A 83 0.87 0.08 8.30
N ILE A 84 0.19 0.42 7.20
CA ILE A 84 -0.96 1.35 7.21
C ILE A 84 -2.22 0.78 7.88
N ARG A 85 -2.31 -0.54 8.06
CA ARG A 85 -3.42 -1.19 8.77
C ARG A 85 -3.18 -1.30 10.28
N THR A 86 -1.93 -1.32 10.70
CA THR A 86 -1.55 -1.55 12.10
C THR A 86 -1.16 -0.27 12.83
N HIS A 87 -0.76 0.78 12.12
CA HIS A 87 -0.33 2.04 12.73
C HIS A 87 -1.26 3.19 12.33
N HIS A 88 -1.45 4.11 13.27
CA HIS A 88 -2.26 5.30 13.03
C HIS A 88 -1.69 6.12 11.85
N PRO A 89 -2.53 6.67 10.95
CA PRO A 89 -2.08 7.44 9.78
C PRO A 89 -1.10 8.57 10.09
N ALA A 90 -1.22 9.22 11.26
CA ALA A 90 -0.28 10.26 11.68
C ALA A 90 1.16 9.74 11.92
N LEU A 91 1.34 8.44 12.16
CA LEU A 91 2.66 7.82 12.33
C LEU A 91 3.25 7.35 11.00
N THR A 92 2.41 7.13 9.99
CA THR A 92 2.82 6.55 8.70
C THR A 92 2.87 7.56 7.56
N SER A 93 2.44 8.82 7.75
CA SER A 93 2.33 9.83 6.68
C SER A 93 3.63 10.01 5.91
N GLU A 94 4.75 10.24 6.59
CA GLU A 94 6.06 10.43 5.96
C GLU A 94 6.52 9.20 5.16
N CYS A 95 6.22 8.00 5.69
CA CYS A 95 6.52 6.74 5.01
C CYS A 95 5.68 6.56 3.74
N CYS A 96 4.40 6.93 3.80
CA CYS A 96 3.49 6.88 2.65
C CYS A 96 3.92 7.89 1.58
N GLU A 97 4.23 9.13 1.97
CA GLU A 97 4.70 10.18 1.06
C GLU A 97 6.00 9.77 0.34
N PHE A 98 6.95 9.22 1.09
CA PHE A 98 8.20 8.72 0.52
C PHE A 98 7.94 7.58 -0.49
N PHE A 99 7.09 6.61 -0.11
CA PHE A 99 6.75 5.48 -0.97
C PHE A 99 6.04 5.94 -2.25
N ASP A 100 5.05 6.82 -2.14
CA ASP A 100 4.28 7.34 -3.27
C ASP A 100 5.18 8.12 -4.24
N ALA A 101 6.13 8.90 -3.72
CA ALA A 101 7.12 9.60 -4.55
C ALA A 101 8.03 8.63 -5.32
N GLU A 102 8.55 7.59 -4.68
CA GLU A 102 9.37 6.57 -5.35
C GLU A 102 8.56 5.74 -6.36
N LEU A 103 7.28 5.45 -6.06
CA LEU A 103 6.37 4.77 -6.99
C LEU A 103 6.17 5.60 -8.26
N VAL A 104 5.90 6.90 -8.13
CA VAL A 104 5.74 7.80 -9.29
C VAL A 104 7.01 7.84 -10.13
N LYS A 105 8.17 8.05 -9.53
CA LYS A 105 9.47 8.04 -10.25
C LYS A 105 9.69 6.73 -11.01
N CYS A 106 9.36 5.60 -10.40
CA CYS A 106 9.49 4.30 -11.03
C CYS A 106 8.55 4.17 -12.24
N LEU A 107 7.30 4.60 -12.10
CA LEU A 107 6.32 4.58 -13.19
C LEU A 107 6.69 5.55 -14.31
N GLU A 108 7.20 6.74 -14.01
CA GLU A 108 7.73 7.70 -14.99
C GLU A 108 8.88 7.11 -15.80
N THR A 109 9.74 6.35 -15.14
CA THR A 109 10.84 5.64 -15.81
C THR A 109 10.32 4.57 -16.78
N PHE A 110 9.32 3.77 -16.36
CA PHE A 110 8.71 2.78 -17.25
C PHE A 110 7.92 3.43 -18.39
N ALA A 111 7.20 4.50 -18.12
CA ALA A 111 6.41 5.22 -19.12
C ALA A 111 7.26 6.11 -20.03
N GLN A 112 8.52 6.40 -19.67
CA GLN A 112 9.39 7.37 -20.35
C GLN A 112 8.70 8.74 -20.54
N THR A 113 7.85 9.12 -19.59
CA THR A 113 7.11 10.38 -19.61
C THR A 113 6.78 10.83 -18.19
N CYS A 114 6.58 12.13 -18.02
CA CYS A 114 6.11 12.70 -16.76
C CYS A 114 4.67 12.27 -16.47
N ILE A 115 4.40 11.94 -15.22
CA ILE A 115 3.05 11.59 -14.74
C ILE A 115 2.51 12.79 -13.95
N ASP A 116 1.70 13.62 -14.61
CA ASP A 116 1.09 14.80 -14.04
C ASP A 116 -0.40 14.91 -14.37
N GLY A 117 -1.11 15.79 -13.69
CA GLY A 117 -2.50 16.13 -13.96
C GLY A 117 -3.40 14.91 -14.14
N LYS A 118 -4.01 14.77 -15.33
CA LYS A 118 -4.94 13.66 -15.65
C LYS A 118 -4.26 12.29 -15.60
N LYS A 119 -2.99 12.19 -16.05
CA LYS A 119 -2.23 10.94 -16.03
C LYS A 119 -2.05 10.43 -14.60
N ASP A 120 -1.76 11.31 -13.64
CA ASP A 120 -1.68 10.95 -12.23
C ASP A 120 -3.01 10.42 -11.69
N GLY A 121 -4.11 11.07 -12.03
CA GLY A 121 -5.44 10.58 -11.66
C GLY A 121 -5.75 9.19 -12.25
N ILE A 122 -5.47 8.97 -13.54
CA ILE A 122 -5.71 7.68 -14.22
C ILE A 122 -4.86 6.57 -13.60
N ARG A 123 -3.57 6.80 -13.29
CA ARG A 123 -2.74 5.77 -12.64
C ARG A 123 -3.29 5.32 -11.29
N ARG A 124 -3.92 6.24 -10.54
CA ARG A 124 -4.46 6.00 -9.20
C ARG A 124 -5.80 5.27 -9.22
N LEU A 125 -6.60 5.44 -10.27
CA LEU A 125 -7.87 4.71 -10.41
C LEU A 125 -7.65 3.20 -10.47
N PRO A 126 -8.50 2.40 -9.79
CA PRO A 126 -8.53 0.95 -9.96
C PRO A 126 -8.82 0.56 -11.42
N THR A 127 -8.35 -0.60 -11.81
CA THR A 127 -8.59 -1.13 -13.18
C THR A 127 -10.07 -1.33 -13.51
N ARG A 128 -10.93 -1.57 -12.51
CA ARG A 128 -12.39 -1.62 -12.71
C ARG A 128 -13.02 -0.27 -13.11
N HIS A 129 -12.29 0.83 -12.94
CA HIS A 129 -12.66 2.18 -13.36
C HIS A 129 -11.81 2.66 -14.54
N GLY A 130 -11.15 1.76 -15.26
CA GLY A 130 -10.32 2.07 -16.41
C GLY A 130 -8.92 2.60 -16.10
N GLY A 131 -8.54 2.65 -14.82
CA GLY A 131 -7.23 3.12 -14.41
C GLY A 131 -6.16 2.03 -14.35
N LEU A 132 -4.94 2.42 -13.97
CA LEU A 132 -3.81 1.52 -13.87
C LEU A 132 -3.71 0.80 -12.51
N GLY A 133 -4.42 1.27 -11.49
CA GLY A 133 -4.46 0.67 -10.15
C GLY A 133 -3.17 0.84 -9.34
N PHE A 134 -2.35 1.82 -9.65
CA PHE A 134 -1.18 2.23 -8.86
C PHE A 134 -1.59 3.37 -7.91
N VAL A 135 -2.45 3.05 -6.96
CA VAL A 135 -2.98 4.00 -5.98
C VAL A 135 -1.88 4.52 -5.04
N ASP A 136 -1.98 5.77 -4.64
CA ASP A 136 -1.14 6.31 -3.58
C ASP A 136 -1.52 5.68 -2.24
N VAL A 137 -0.51 5.21 -1.52
CA VAL A 137 -0.71 4.57 -0.21
C VAL A 137 -1.28 5.58 0.79
N ARG A 138 -0.88 6.85 0.68
CA ARG A 138 -1.40 7.96 1.47
C ARG A 138 -2.92 8.10 1.38
N ASP A 139 -3.49 7.95 0.17
CA ASP A 139 -4.94 8.09 -0.06
C ASP A 139 -5.76 7.00 0.62
N VAL A 140 -5.19 5.80 0.75
CA VAL A 140 -5.89 4.65 1.32
C VAL A 140 -5.52 4.36 2.78
N ALA A 141 -4.47 4.96 3.31
CA ALA A 141 -3.95 4.67 4.65
C ALA A 141 -5.01 4.84 5.75
N LYS A 142 -5.76 5.94 5.73
CA LYS A 142 -6.85 6.18 6.70
C LYS A 142 -7.91 5.09 6.64
N HIS A 143 -8.37 4.74 5.45
CA HIS A 143 -9.41 3.73 5.24
C HIS A 143 -8.94 2.33 5.62
N ALA A 144 -7.66 2.02 5.37
CA ALA A 144 -7.04 0.77 5.75
C ALA A 144 -6.95 0.62 7.27
N TYR A 145 -6.51 1.66 7.97
CA TYR A 145 -6.43 1.69 9.43
C TYR A 145 -7.82 1.57 10.09
N GLU A 146 -8.79 2.38 9.66
CA GLU A 146 -10.15 2.37 10.20
C GLU A 146 -10.83 1.00 10.01
N ALA A 147 -10.70 0.40 8.83
CA ALA A 147 -11.24 -0.94 8.57
C ALA A 147 -10.59 -2.01 9.47
N SER A 148 -9.27 -1.94 9.64
CA SER A 148 -8.52 -2.87 10.51
C SER A 148 -8.91 -2.70 11.98
N LEU A 149 -9.01 -1.45 12.46
CA LEU A 149 -9.39 -1.13 13.84
C LEU A 149 -10.80 -1.61 14.17
N GLU A 150 -11.77 -1.36 13.29
CA GLU A 150 -13.15 -1.80 13.46
C GLU A 150 -13.24 -3.33 13.46
N SER A 151 -12.58 -3.99 12.51
CA SER A 151 -12.51 -5.46 12.48
C SER A 151 -11.92 -6.04 13.76
N SER A 152 -10.84 -5.45 14.27
CA SER A 152 -10.20 -5.89 15.53
C SER A 152 -11.12 -5.68 16.74
N ARG A 153 -11.84 -4.56 16.81
CA ARG A 153 -12.81 -4.28 17.89
C ARG A 153 -13.92 -5.31 17.91
N VAL A 154 -14.48 -5.64 16.75
CA VAL A 154 -15.50 -6.68 16.62
C VAL A 154 -14.95 -8.04 17.05
N SER A 155 -13.74 -8.39 16.64
CA SER A 155 -13.08 -9.64 17.03
C SER A 155 -12.89 -9.78 18.55
N ILE A 156 -12.58 -8.68 19.23
CA ILE A 156 -12.39 -8.67 20.69
C ILE A 156 -13.75 -8.70 21.43
N ALA A 157 -14.74 -7.98 20.93
CA ALA A 157 -16.03 -7.79 21.61
C ALA A 157 -17.01 -8.97 21.42
N THR A 158 -16.84 -9.78 20.37
CA THR A 158 -17.82 -10.81 19.98
C THR A 158 -17.15 -12.19 19.86
N PRO A 159 -16.92 -12.90 20.97
CA PRO A 159 -16.36 -14.25 20.92
C PRO A 159 -17.40 -15.29 20.46
N GLY A 160 -16.93 -16.38 19.86
CA GLY A 160 -17.75 -17.51 19.48
C GLY A 160 -18.46 -17.36 18.13
N ASP A 161 -19.58 -18.06 17.94
CA ASP A 161 -20.26 -18.18 16.63
C ASP A 161 -20.83 -16.86 16.10
N ALA A 162 -21.23 -15.96 16.98
CA ALA A 162 -21.71 -14.62 16.62
C ALA A 162 -20.61 -13.73 15.96
N PHE A 163 -19.34 -14.09 16.08
CA PHE A 163 -18.22 -13.38 15.49
C PHE A 163 -18.33 -13.25 13.97
N LEU A 164 -18.70 -14.32 13.27
CA LEU A 164 -18.78 -14.32 11.81
C LEU A 164 -19.83 -13.33 11.29
N GLU A 165 -21.00 -13.28 11.93
CA GLU A 165 -22.07 -12.34 11.59
C GLU A 165 -21.65 -10.89 11.88
N ALA A 166 -21.08 -10.64 13.06
CA ALA A 166 -20.58 -9.32 13.44
C ALA A 166 -19.44 -8.85 12.52
N GLN A 167 -18.54 -9.75 12.14
CA GLN A 167 -17.44 -9.46 11.20
C GLN A 167 -17.95 -9.18 9.79
N ALA A 168 -19.00 -9.83 9.33
CA ALA A 168 -19.62 -9.57 8.03
C ALA A 168 -20.25 -8.18 7.93
N ALA A 169 -20.64 -7.57 9.06
CA ALA A 169 -21.15 -6.22 9.11
C ALA A 169 -20.05 -5.14 9.02
N VAL A 170 -18.79 -5.49 9.24
CA VAL A 170 -17.66 -4.55 9.16
C VAL A 170 -17.46 -4.10 7.72
N LYS A 171 -17.51 -2.79 7.51
CA LYS A 171 -17.27 -2.20 6.19
C LYS A 171 -15.81 -2.40 5.78
N SER A 172 -15.60 -3.17 4.70
CA SER A 172 -14.27 -3.47 4.17
C SER A 172 -13.50 -2.21 3.76
N GLN A 173 -12.18 -2.29 3.71
CA GLN A 173 -11.33 -1.21 3.18
C GLN A 173 -11.77 -0.83 1.75
N GLN A 174 -12.07 -1.80 0.89
CA GLN A 174 -12.54 -1.55 -0.47
C GLN A 174 -13.83 -0.73 -0.49
N ALA A 175 -14.82 -1.08 0.35
CA ALA A 175 -16.07 -0.33 0.44
C ALA A 175 -15.87 1.09 0.97
N ARG A 176 -14.85 1.31 1.84
CA ARG A 176 -14.52 2.65 2.36
C ARG A 176 -13.83 3.53 1.32
N THR A 177 -12.98 2.93 0.46
CA THR A 177 -12.26 3.65 -0.60
C THR A 177 -13.11 3.90 -1.83
N GLU A 178 -14.27 3.28 -1.98
CA GLU A 178 -15.12 3.41 -3.18
C GLU A 178 -15.59 4.85 -3.41
N ALA A 179 -15.97 5.56 -2.35
CA ALA A 179 -16.38 6.96 -2.42
C ALA A 179 -15.23 7.88 -2.89
N PHE A 180 -14.01 7.59 -2.46
CA PHE A 180 -12.81 8.29 -2.91
C PHE A 180 -12.59 8.08 -4.43
N TYR A 181 -12.61 6.82 -4.89
CA TYR A 181 -12.44 6.53 -6.33
C TYR A 181 -13.55 7.10 -7.19
N ALA A 182 -14.80 7.05 -6.73
CA ALA A 182 -15.93 7.66 -7.43
C ALA A 182 -15.78 9.19 -7.53
N SER A 183 -15.21 9.84 -6.51
CA SER A 183 -14.90 11.27 -6.55
C SER A 183 -13.76 11.57 -7.53
N LEU A 184 -12.69 10.79 -7.50
CA LEU A 184 -11.57 10.93 -8.41
C LEU A 184 -12.00 10.74 -9.86
N LEU A 185 -12.82 9.72 -10.15
CA LEU A 185 -13.38 9.48 -11.48
C LEU A 185 -14.18 10.68 -11.97
N ARG A 186 -15.08 11.22 -11.13
CA ARG A 186 -15.86 12.42 -11.49
C ARG A 186 -14.97 13.63 -11.78
N GLN A 187 -13.92 13.85 -11.01
CA GLN A 187 -12.97 14.94 -11.26
C GLN A 187 -12.23 14.81 -12.58
N LEU A 188 -11.87 13.58 -12.96
CA LEU A 188 -11.17 13.32 -14.23
C LEU A 188 -12.05 13.49 -15.47
N THR A 189 -13.36 13.32 -15.30
CA THR A 189 -14.33 13.29 -16.41
C THR A 189 -15.29 14.49 -16.41
N ALA A 190 -15.17 15.44 -15.48
CA ALA A 190 -16.15 16.51 -15.26
C ALA A 190 -16.45 17.35 -16.51
N ASP A 191 -15.42 17.61 -17.34
CA ASP A 191 -15.54 18.48 -18.51
C ASP A 191 -14.92 17.82 -19.76
N ASP A 192 -14.85 16.47 -19.79
CA ASP A 192 -14.14 15.74 -20.84
C ASP A 192 -14.85 14.39 -21.13
N GLU A 193 -15.75 14.43 -22.09
CA GLU A 193 -16.53 13.25 -22.54
C GLU A 193 -15.62 12.20 -23.19
N ASP A 194 -14.56 12.62 -23.88
CA ASP A 194 -13.60 11.70 -24.50
C ASP A 194 -12.82 10.95 -23.42
N ALA A 195 -12.39 11.63 -22.36
CA ALA A 195 -11.74 10.99 -21.20
C ALA A 195 -12.70 10.00 -20.50
N TYR A 196 -13.98 10.34 -20.37
CA TYR A 196 -14.98 9.42 -19.82
C TYR A 196 -15.10 8.16 -20.66
N ASN A 197 -15.30 8.31 -21.98
CA ASN A 197 -15.45 7.18 -22.90
C ASN A 197 -14.18 6.31 -22.90
N LEU A 198 -13.00 6.91 -22.91
CA LEU A 198 -11.72 6.19 -22.81
C LEU A 198 -11.64 5.34 -21.54
N LEU A 199 -12.01 5.89 -20.37
CA LEU A 199 -11.99 5.17 -19.11
C LEU A 199 -13.05 4.06 -19.05
N VAL A 200 -14.22 4.26 -19.64
CA VAL A 200 -15.27 3.23 -19.75
C VAL A 200 -14.77 2.08 -20.62
N ASP A 201 -14.18 2.37 -21.77
CA ASP A 201 -13.60 1.35 -22.66
C ASP A 201 -12.46 0.59 -21.99
N ALA A 202 -11.57 1.30 -21.29
CA ALA A 202 -10.48 0.69 -20.53
C ALA A 202 -10.96 -0.14 -19.32
N ALA A 203 -12.13 0.14 -18.78
CA ALA A 203 -12.76 -0.63 -17.70
C ALA A 203 -13.39 -1.94 -18.18
N THR A 204 -13.57 -2.13 -19.49
CA THR A 204 -14.16 -3.35 -20.05
C THR A 204 -13.30 -4.59 -19.74
N ASN A 205 -13.96 -5.73 -19.67
CA ASN A 205 -13.30 -7.00 -19.33
C ASN A 205 -12.19 -7.32 -20.34
N GLY A 206 -10.98 -7.51 -19.81
CA GLY A 206 -9.81 -7.90 -20.59
C GLY A 206 -8.85 -6.78 -20.97
N CYS A 207 -9.28 -5.50 -21.01
CA CYS A 207 -8.40 -4.38 -21.37
C CYS A 207 -7.21 -4.21 -20.41
N SER A 208 -7.40 -4.49 -19.11
CA SER A 208 -6.32 -4.45 -18.12
C SER A 208 -5.60 -5.79 -17.90
N ALA A 209 -5.91 -6.81 -18.69
CA ALA A 209 -5.36 -8.16 -18.51
C ALA A 209 -3.81 -8.17 -18.57
N TRP A 210 -3.22 -7.33 -19.43
CA TRP A 210 -1.77 -7.20 -19.56
C TRP A 210 -1.09 -6.71 -18.27
N LEU A 211 -1.78 -5.91 -17.45
CA LEU A 211 -1.26 -5.46 -16.15
C LEU A 211 -1.22 -6.57 -15.10
N HIS A 212 -2.00 -7.63 -15.29
CA HIS A 212 -2.15 -8.71 -14.33
C HIS A 212 -1.41 -9.99 -14.73
N ARG A 213 -1.08 -10.16 -16.00
CA ARG A 213 -0.32 -11.30 -16.47
C ARG A 213 1.16 -11.05 -16.21
N CYS A 214 1.78 -11.99 -15.50
CA CYS A 214 3.19 -12.24 -15.71
C CYS A 214 3.33 -12.62 -17.17
N SER A 215 4.35 -12.07 -17.83
CA SER A 215 4.65 -12.35 -19.23
C SER A 215 4.38 -13.82 -19.57
N ASP A 216 3.65 -14.07 -20.64
CA ASP A 216 3.74 -15.38 -21.30
C ASP A 216 5.23 -15.58 -21.60
N TRP A 217 5.81 -16.62 -21.04
CA TRP A 217 7.24 -16.90 -21.11
C TRP A 217 7.77 -16.91 -22.53
N ASP A 218 6.90 -17.05 -23.52
CA ASP A 218 7.24 -17.10 -24.94
C ASP A 218 7.42 -15.71 -25.57
N ARG A 219 6.79 -14.64 -25.04
CA ARG A 219 6.95 -13.26 -25.50
C ARG A 219 6.54 -12.22 -24.45
N PRO A 220 7.46 -11.85 -23.55
CA PRO A 220 7.23 -10.70 -22.67
C PRO A 220 7.14 -9.41 -23.50
N LEU A 221 6.28 -8.47 -23.05
CA LEU A 221 6.26 -7.12 -23.62
C LEU A 221 7.61 -6.45 -23.38
N THR A 222 8.16 -5.87 -24.41
CA THR A 222 9.38 -5.07 -24.33
C THR A 222 9.16 -3.81 -23.52
N HIS A 223 10.24 -3.18 -23.08
CA HIS A 223 10.17 -1.90 -22.38
C HIS A 223 9.44 -0.82 -23.21
N ASP A 224 9.68 -0.79 -24.52
CA ASP A 224 9.05 0.17 -25.44
C ASP A 224 7.56 -0.08 -25.61
N GLU A 225 7.13 -1.35 -25.71
CA GLU A 225 5.71 -1.71 -25.77
C GLU A 225 4.98 -1.32 -24.48
N VAL A 226 5.55 -1.60 -23.32
CA VAL A 226 4.99 -1.18 -22.02
C VAL A 226 4.94 0.35 -21.91
N SER A 227 6.01 1.03 -22.31
CA SER A 227 6.07 2.49 -22.33
C SER A 227 4.99 3.09 -23.23
N ALA A 228 4.75 2.51 -24.43
CA ALA A 228 3.68 2.95 -25.32
C ALA A 228 2.27 2.78 -24.73
N MET A 229 2.05 1.71 -23.94
CA MET A 229 0.76 1.46 -23.25
C MET A 229 0.51 2.38 -22.04
N LEU A 230 1.57 2.94 -21.47
CA LEU A 230 1.47 3.84 -20.31
C LEU A 230 1.36 5.32 -20.70
N ARG A 231 1.67 5.69 -21.95
CA ARG A 231 1.59 7.07 -22.48
C ARG A 231 0.16 7.45 -22.84
#